data_fa859290ad060a4498b9b75418dfa608
#
_entry.id   fa859290ad060a4498b9b75418dfa608
#
_cell.length_a   1.000
_cell.length_b   1.000
_cell.length_c   1.000
_cell.angle_alpha   90.00
_cell.angle_beta   90.00
_cell.angle_gamma   90.00
#
_symmetry.space_group_name_H-M   'P 1'
#
loop_
_entity.id
_entity.type
_entity.pdbx_description
1 polymer ?
#
loop_
_entity_poly.entity_id
_entity_poly.type
_entity_poly.pdbx_seq_one_letter_code
_entity_poly.pdbx_strand_id
1 'polypeptide(L)'
;PLHSSAASDVYKRQVLRDLMPGLGHLVHMPSHIDAWVGQWKEAIDCNIAAVEADDRYVEITGNESQFYKFYRMHNHHFVVWCAMFDGQYETALKYARKAVSTLPQGDENSGVQFMLAGIIPMGAIFLESYVTMPWHVMIRFGKWDDILAEPMYSDKEVFPATIATQHYARGVAYASKGMVREAEAEQALFNEALKNPSLEGRVMHNNFMYQDPSEGPSILNVNASILEGEIEYRRQFLAKAKGESYDFSAAFNELRRGVELSLNLAYNEPWGQMQPVRHILGALLLEQGHIEEAEQVYREDIKLWKDNMWGLLGLKLCLEAREDKSGELEKVSALFKERSSRADIVPAKTCFCAQAVSYTHLTLPTNVAV
;
A
#
# COMPACT_ATOMS: atom_id res chain seq x y z
N PRO A 1 13.18 0.33 -31.58
CA PRO A 1 13.25 1.74 -31.15
C PRO A 1 13.10 1.92 -29.64
N LEU A 2 12.38 1.01 -28.94
CA LEU A 2 12.18 1.11 -27.47
C LEU A 2 13.48 0.97 -26.64
N HIS A 3 14.48 0.24 -27.15
CA HIS A 3 15.76 0.07 -26.45
C HIS A 3 16.64 1.34 -26.45
N SER A 4 16.52 2.19 -27.45
CA SER A 4 17.30 3.43 -27.49
C SER A 4 16.74 4.52 -26.54
N SER A 5 15.42 4.53 -26.30
CA SER A 5 14.79 5.44 -25.35
C SER A 5 15.15 5.08 -23.91
N ALA A 6 15.07 3.79 -23.53
CA ALA A 6 15.41 3.34 -22.18
C ALA A 6 16.88 3.63 -21.81
N ALA A 7 17.83 3.39 -22.75
CA ALA A 7 19.24 3.73 -22.52
C ALA A 7 19.46 5.24 -22.37
N SER A 8 18.77 6.08 -23.17
CA SER A 8 18.80 7.53 -23.06
C SER A 8 18.25 8.01 -21.71
N ASP A 9 17.18 7.39 -21.22
CA ASP A 9 16.55 7.76 -19.95
C ASP A 9 17.43 7.37 -18.75
N VAL A 10 18.07 6.20 -18.80
CA VAL A 10 19.09 5.78 -17.81
C VAL A 10 20.26 6.78 -17.75
N TYR A 11 20.75 7.25 -18.89
CA TYR A 11 21.80 8.27 -18.94
C TYR A 11 21.32 9.61 -18.34
N LYS A 12 20.13 10.08 -18.72
CA LYS A 12 19.57 11.34 -18.21
C LYS A 12 19.42 11.33 -16.70
N ARG A 13 18.91 10.24 -16.10
CA ARG A 13 18.77 10.15 -14.64
C ARG A 13 20.12 10.25 -13.92
N GLN A 14 21.18 9.66 -14.47
CA GLN A 14 22.54 9.75 -13.90
C GLN A 14 23.04 11.19 -13.86
N VAL A 15 22.83 11.94 -14.95
CA VAL A 15 23.20 13.37 -15.02
C VAL A 15 22.38 14.22 -14.06
N LEU A 16 21.08 13.94 -13.89
CA LEU A 16 20.16 14.71 -13.05
C LEU A 16 20.45 14.59 -11.55
N ARG A 17 21.02 13.44 -11.09
CA ARG A 17 21.24 13.19 -9.66
C ARG A 17 22.02 14.28 -8.95
N ASP A 18 23.06 14.78 -9.57
CA ASP A 18 24.01 15.72 -8.97
C ASP A 18 23.89 17.15 -9.52
N LEU A 19 22.90 17.39 -10.40
CA LEU A 19 22.78 18.65 -11.11
C LEU A 19 22.47 19.84 -10.17
N MET A 20 21.55 19.62 -9.22
CA MET A 20 21.07 20.65 -8.30
C MET A 20 20.82 20.07 -6.90
N PRO A 21 21.86 19.72 -6.14
CA PRO A 21 21.73 18.95 -4.88
C PRO A 21 21.03 19.70 -3.74
N GLY A 22 20.85 21.02 -3.88
CA GLY A 22 20.11 21.83 -2.92
C GLY A 22 18.62 21.97 -3.19
N LEU A 23 18.11 21.40 -4.29
CA LEU A 23 16.70 21.50 -4.70
C LEU A 23 16.04 20.12 -4.62
N GLY A 24 15.36 19.83 -3.51
CA GLY A 24 14.81 18.52 -3.20
C GLY A 24 14.00 17.92 -4.34
N HIS A 25 13.10 18.69 -4.97
CA HIS A 25 12.31 18.16 -6.10
C HIS A 25 13.17 17.77 -7.32
N LEU A 26 14.25 18.49 -7.62
CA LEU A 26 15.14 18.10 -8.73
C LEU A 26 16.01 16.89 -8.37
N VAL A 27 16.41 16.75 -7.11
CA VAL A 27 17.10 15.57 -6.60
C VAL A 27 16.20 14.35 -6.71
N HIS A 28 14.89 14.49 -6.43
CA HIS A 28 13.90 13.45 -6.54
C HIS A 28 13.63 12.96 -7.97
N MET A 29 13.67 13.84 -8.98
CA MET A 29 13.20 13.55 -10.35
C MET A 29 13.79 12.27 -11.00
N PRO A 30 15.07 11.89 -10.80
CA PRO A 30 15.59 10.62 -11.32
C PRO A 30 14.88 9.38 -10.82
N SER A 31 14.27 9.42 -9.64
CA SER A 31 13.62 8.27 -9.00
C SER A 31 12.39 7.76 -9.75
N HIS A 32 11.75 8.61 -10.55
CA HIS A 32 10.68 8.18 -11.45
C HIS A 32 11.18 7.12 -12.43
N ILE A 33 12.35 7.36 -13.05
CA ILE A 33 12.97 6.40 -13.96
C ILE A 33 13.46 5.14 -13.19
N ASP A 34 14.02 5.33 -11.99
CA ASP A 34 14.47 4.22 -11.16
C ASP A 34 13.34 3.26 -10.83
N ALA A 35 12.18 3.77 -10.39
CA ALA A 35 11.00 2.97 -10.10
C ALA A 35 10.48 2.21 -11.34
N TRP A 36 10.43 2.87 -12.51
CA TRP A 36 10.02 2.27 -13.77
C TRP A 36 10.91 1.11 -14.23
N VAL A 37 12.21 1.16 -13.93
CA VAL A 37 13.15 0.12 -14.32
C VAL A 37 13.41 -0.90 -13.21
N GLY A 38 12.70 -0.81 -12.09
CA GLY A 38 12.80 -1.75 -10.96
C GLY A 38 14.01 -1.53 -10.06
N GLN A 39 14.59 -0.33 -10.08
CA GLN A 39 15.70 0.06 -9.21
C GLN A 39 15.17 0.75 -7.95
N TRP A 40 14.46 -0.04 -7.14
CA TRP A 40 13.74 0.43 -5.95
C TRP A 40 14.67 1.07 -4.92
N LYS A 41 15.85 0.46 -4.71
CA LYS A 41 16.85 1.03 -3.78
C LYS A 41 17.32 2.42 -4.21
N GLU A 42 17.66 2.59 -5.47
CA GLU A 42 18.13 3.86 -6.02
C GLU A 42 17.04 4.92 -5.93
N ALA A 43 15.78 4.53 -6.14
CA ALA A 43 14.64 5.42 -5.95
C ALA A 43 14.47 5.84 -4.48
N ILE A 44 14.65 4.91 -3.52
CA ILE A 44 14.62 5.21 -2.09
C ILE A 44 15.73 6.19 -1.73
N ASP A 45 16.99 5.88 -2.06
CA ASP A 45 18.15 6.70 -1.73
C ASP A 45 18.02 8.13 -2.31
N CYS A 46 17.56 8.23 -3.54
CA CYS A 46 17.34 9.49 -4.24
C CYS A 46 16.30 10.37 -3.51
N ASN A 47 15.19 9.75 -3.08
CA ASN A 47 14.14 10.49 -2.37
C ASN A 47 14.52 10.81 -0.92
N ILE A 48 15.31 9.99 -0.26
CA ILE A 48 15.88 10.33 1.05
C ILE A 48 16.75 11.57 0.93
N ALA A 49 17.64 11.62 -0.06
CA ALA A 49 18.47 12.81 -0.31
C ALA A 49 17.63 14.04 -0.66
N ALA A 50 16.52 13.86 -1.38
CA ALA A 50 15.57 14.94 -1.67
C ALA A 50 14.90 15.49 -0.40
N VAL A 51 14.42 14.59 0.48
CA VAL A 51 13.84 14.98 1.78
C VAL A 51 14.86 15.72 2.66
N GLU A 52 16.12 15.27 2.67
CA GLU A 52 17.19 15.95 3.41
C GLU A 52 17.53 17.33 2.83
N ALA A 53 17.47 17.49 1.51
CA ALA A 53 17.63 18.79 0.88
C ALA A 53 16.48 19.75 1.22
N ASP A 54 15.25 19.24 1.23
CA ASP A 54 14.05 19.99 1.64
C ASP A 54 14.11 20.42 3.11
N ASP A 55 14.54 19.54 4.00
CA ASP A 55 14.69 19.86 5.44
C ASP A 55 15.73 20.96 5.64
N ARG A 56 16.89 20.87 4.97
CA ARG A 56 17.92 21.92 5.01
C ARG A 56 17.42 23.26 4.46
N TYR A 57 16.62 23.24 3.38
CA TYR A 57 16.03 24.44 2.83
C TYR A 57 15.13 25.14 3.86
N VAL A 58 14.24 24.39 4.51
CA VAL A 58 13.34 24.93 5.54
C VAL A 58 14.12 25.44 6.74
N GLU A 59 15.16 24.72 7.20
CA GLU A 59 16.02 25.13 8.30
C GLU A 59 16.73 26.49 8.03
N ILE A 60 17.24 26.67 6.81
CA ILE A 60 17.98 27.89 6.44
C ILE A 60 17.04 29.08 6.19
N THR A 61 15.91 28.85 5.55
CA THR A 61 15.04 29.93 5.07
C THR A 61 13.85 30.24 5.97
N GLY A 62 13.48 29.31 6.85
CA GLY A 62 12.22 29.35 7.58
C GLY A 62 10.97 29.27 6.67
N ASN A 63 11.16 28.97 5.38
CA ASN A 63 10.08 28.99 4.40
C ASN A 63 9.38 27.64 4.34
N GLU A 64 8.22 27.56 4.96
CA GLU A 64 7.27 26.47 4.85
C GLU A 64 6.05 26.85 4.02
N SER A 65 6.26 27.55 2.88
CA SER A 65 5.12 27.94 2.03
C SER A 65 4.29 26.70 1.68
N GLN A 66 2.97 26.89 1.60
CA GLN A 66 2.01 25.83 1.38
C GLN A 66 2.30 25.00 0.13
N PHE A 67 2.66 25.69 -0.97
CA PHE A 67 2.99 25.04 -2.23
C PHE A 67 4.24 24.14 -2.10
N TYR A 68 5.22 24.55 -1.32
CA TYR A 68 6.43 23.77 -1.08
C TYR A 68 6.15 22.49 -0.26
N LYS A 69 5.14 22.52 0.62
CA LYS A 69 4.70 21.34 1.37
C LYS A 69 4.26 20.20 0.44
N PHE A 70 3.62 20.50 -0.70
CA PHE A 70 3.25 19.44 -1.67
C PHE A 70 4.48 18.71 -2.22
N TYR A 71 5.55 19.42 -2.59
CA TYR A 71 6.78 18.79 -3.05
C TYR A 71 7.42 17.93 -1.96
N ARG A 72 7.50 18.45 -0.73
CA ARG A 72 8.01 17.68 0.43
C ARG A 72 7.19 16.41 0.66
N MET A 73 5.88 16.52 0.66
CA MET A 73 4.98 15.36 0.82
C MET A 73 5.18 14.35 -0.29
N HIS A 74 5.33 14.80 -1.53
CA HIS A 74 5.58 13.95 -2.68
C HIS A 74 6.91 13.17 -2.54
N ASN A 75 7.98 13.82 -2.10
CA ASN A 75 9.28 13.17 -1.87
C ASN A 75 9.18 12.11 -0.76
N HIS A 76 8.51 12.42 0.35
CA HIS A 76 8.22 11.44 1.40
C HIS A 76 7.39 10.26 0.89
N HIS A 77 6.32 10.53 0.15
CA HIS A 77 5.45 9.52 -0.41
C HIS A 77 6.24 8.55 -1.32
N PHE A 78 7.16 9.07 -2.10
CA PHE A 78 8.02 8.26 -2.95
C PHE A 78 8.96 7.35 -2.16
N VAL A 79 9.58 7.83 -1.06
CA VAL A 79 10.36 6.97 -0.15
C VAL A 79 9.49 5.85 0.37
N VAL A 80 8.30 6.17 0.89
CA VAL A 80 7.37 5.20 1.50
C VAL A 80 6.97 4.13 0.49
N TRP A 81 6.54 4.56 -0.69
CA TRP A 81 6.07 3.66 -1.74
C TRP A 81 7.18 2.72 -2.23
N CYS A 82 8.36 3.24 -2.56
CA CYS A 82 9.50 2.43 -2.99
C CYS A 82 9.97 1.47 -1.89
N ALA A 83 10.03 1.93 -0.63
CA ALA A 83 10.42 1.10 0.50
C ALA A 83 9.42 -0.05 0.76
N MET A 84 8.11 0.18 0.52
CA MET A 84 7.11 -0.89 0.56
C MET A 84 7.36 -1.94 -0.52
N PHE A 85 7.77 -1.55 -1.73
CA PHE A 85 8.12 -2.48 -2.82
C PHE A 85 9.43 -3.23 -2.58
N ASP A 86 10.38 -2.63 -1.86
CA ASP A 86 11.70 -3.19 -1.55
C ASP A 86 11.75 -3.95 -0.21
N GLY A 87 10.62 -4.08 0.49
CA GLY A 87 10.51 -4.81 1.77
C GLY A 87 11.12 -4.11 2.97
N GLN A 88 11.37 -2.81 2.92
CA GLN A 88 11.99 -2.01 3.96
C GLN A 88 10.92 -1.37 4.87
N TYR A 89 10.41 -2.13 5.82
CA TYR A 89 9.38 -1.69 6.76
C TYR A 89 9.79 -0.48 7.59
N GLU A 90 10.98 -0.54 8.21
CA GLU A 90 11.47 0.51 9.09
C GLU A 90 11.63 1.84 8.33
N THR A 91 12.19 1.79 7.12
CA THR A 91 12.32 2.94 6.25
C THR A 91 10.94 3.49 5.86
N ALA A 92 10.03 2.62 5.39
CA ALA A 92 8.69 3.03 4.99
C ALA A 92 7.92 3.68 6.15
N LEU A 93 7.89 3.06 7.33
CA LEU A 93 7.17 3.60 8.48
C LEU A 93 7.78 4.91 8.99
N LYS A 94 9.13 4.98 9.09
CA LYS A 94 9.84 6.19 9.49
C LYS A 94 9.46 7.38 8.62
N TYR A 95 9.52 7.22 7.30
CA TYR A 95 9.22 8.32 6.38
C TYR A 95 7.73 8.62 6.26
N ALA A 96 6.85 7.64 6.44
CA ALA A 96 5.41 7.87 6.56
C ALA A 96 5.07 8.70 7.80
N ARG A 97 5.62 8.35 8.97
CA ARG A 97 5.43 9.11 10.20
C ARG A 97 6.06 10.51 10.10
N LYS A 98 7.27 10.62 9.53
CA LYS A 98 7.93 11.90 9.31
C LYS A 98 7.10 12.81 8.40
N ALA A 99 6.53 12.29 7.31
CA ALA A 99 5.63 13.02 6.45
C ALA A 99 4.45 13.60 7.21
N VAL A 100 3.73 12.78 7.97
CA VAL A 100 2.61 13.23 8.79
C VAL A 100 3.03 14.32 9.78
N SER A 101 4.22 14.21 10.41
CA SER A 101 4.70 15.21 11.37
C SER A 101 5.07 16.56 10.74
N THR A 102 5.27 16.63 9.42
CA THR A 102 5.52 17.90 8.70
C THR A 102 4.22 18.65 8.37
N LEU A 103 3.08 17.96 8.48
CA LEU A 103 1.78 18.61 8.33
C LEU A 103 1.46 19.43 9.58
N PRO A 104 0.67 20.51 9.45
CA PRO A 104 0.23 21.27 10.60
C PRO A 104 -0.48 20.37 11.60
N GLN A 105 0.10 20.23 12.78
CA GLN A 105 -0.51 19.50 13.88
C GLN A 105 -1.42 20.50 14.64
N GLY A 106 -2.75 20.33 14.54
CA GLY A 106 -3.68 20.96 15.47
C GLY A 106 -3.57 20.29 16.84
N ASP A 107 -3.95 20.97 17.91
CA ASP A 107 -4.28 20.27 19.14
C ASP A 107 -5.43 19.29 18.87
N GLU A 108 -5.53 18.25 19.70
CA GLU A 108 -6.35 17.05 19.48
C GLU A 108 -7.85 17.30 19.13
N ASN A 109 -8.30 18.55 19.18
CA ASN A 109 -9.68 18.97 18.95
C ASN A 109 -9.87 19.89 17.73
N SER A 110 -8.84 20.22 16.96
CA SER A 110 -8.98 21.23 15.93
C SER A 110 -8.50 20.79 14.54
N GLY A 111 -9.31 19.99 13.89
CA GLY A 111 -9.28 19.89 12.44
C GLY A 111 -9.36 21.26 11.75
N VAL A 112 -9.94 22.21 12.43
CA VAL A 112 -9.96 23.64 12.08
C VAL A 112 -8.55 24.22 11.97
N GLN A 113 -7.57 23.83 12.81
CA GLN A 113 -6.20 24.34 12.71
C GLN A 113 -5.42 23.71 11.54
N PHE A 114 -5.70 22.46 11.18
CA PHE A 114 -5.17 21.88 9.95
C PHE A 114 -5.63 22.69 8.71
N MET A 115 -6.86 23.20 8.73
CA MET A 115 -7.40 24.06 7.68
C MET A 115 -6.97 25.53 7.81
N LEU A 116 -6.88 26.05 9.05
CA LEU A 116 -6.58 27.47 9.31
C LEU A 116 -5.09 27.81 9.36
N ALA A 117 -4.19 26.82 9.43
CA ALA A 117 -2.74 27.09 9.33
C ALA A 117 -2.29 27.64 7.96
N GLY A 118 -3.19 28.38 7.32
CA GLY A 118 -2.94 29.12 6.08
C GLY A 118 -2.94 28.21 4.83
N ILE A 119 -3.39 26.97 4.95
CA ILE A 119 -3.59 26.11 3.77
C ILE A 119 -4.95 26.49 3.19
N ILE A 120 -4.93 26.91 1.91
CA ILE A 120 -6.14 27.11 1.12
C ILE A 120 -7.03 25.87 1.30
N PRO A 121 -8.38 25.96 1.35
CA PRO A 121 -9.27 24.80 1.46
C PRO A 121 -8.87 23.64 0.54
N MET A 122 -8.37 23.94 -0.66
CA MET A 122 -7.84 23.00 -1.63
C MET A 122 -6.56 22.27 -1.14
N GLY A 123 -5.75 22.90 -0.28
CA GLY A 123 -4.55 22.29 0.28
C GLY A 123 -4.86 21.19 1.28
N ALA A 124 -5.86 21.38 2.15
CA ALA A 124 -6.31 20.36 3.09
C ALA A 124 -6.93 19.15 2.37
N ILE A 125 -7.74 19.40 1.35
CA ILE A 125 -8.32 18.37 0.46
C ILE A 125 -7.23 17.48 -0.15
N PHE A 126 -6.08 18.05 -0.51
CA PHE A 126 -4.97 17.34 -1.14
C PHE A 126 -4.05 16.66 -0.11
N LEU A 127 -3.76 17.32 1.01
CA LEU A 127 -2.76 16.85 1.98
C LEU A 127 -3.30 15.80 2.94
N GLU A 128 -4.61 15.77 3.19
CA GLU A 128 -5.23 14.79 4.10
C GLU A 128 -4.94 13.35 3.70
N SER A 129 -4.97 13.05 2.40
CA SER A 129 -4.74 11.69 1.90
C SER A 129 -3.35 11.13 2.26
N TYR A 130 -2.33 11.99 2.42
CA TYR A 130 -1.00 11.55 2.86
C TYR A 130 -0.96 11.10 4.33
N VAL A 131 -1.92 11.53 5.14
CA VAL A 131 -2.04 11.07 6.54
C VAL A 131 -2.29 9.56 6.60
N THR A 132 -2.83 8.97 5.53
CA THR A 132 -3.11 7.52 5.45
C THR A 132 -1.86 6.64 5.29
N MET A 133 -0.71 7.18 4.91
CA MET A 133 0.50 6.40 4.59
C MET A 133 0.93 5.42 5.68
N PRO A 134 0.96 5.75 6.99
CA PRO A 134 1.34 4.78 8.02
C PRO A 134 0.47 3.52 8.02
N TRP A 135 -0.85 3.65 7.79
CA TRP A 135 -1.76 2.50 7.72
C TRP A 135 -1.47 1.61 6.51
N HIS A 136 -1.21 2.20 5.33
CA HIS A 136 -0.79 1.43 4.16
C HIS A 136 0.50 0.64 4.41
N VAL A 137 1.48 1.25 5.08
CA VAL A 137 2.72 0.56 5.48
C VAL A 137 2.42 -0.59 6.43
N MET A 138 1.64 -0.35 7.48
CA MET A 138 1.31 -1.39 8.47
C MET A 138 0.51 -2.55 7.85
N ILE A 139 -0.43 -2.28 6.93
CA ILE A 139 -1.15 -3.32 6.17
C ILE A 139 -0.14 -4.13 5.35
N ARG A 140 0.73 -3.45 4.59
CA ARG A 140 1.72 -4.11 3.73
C ARG A 140 2.57 -5.12 4.46
N PHE A 141 2.96 -4.80 5.69
CA PHE A 141 3.86 -5.60 6.51
C PHE A 141 3.16 -6.41 7.62
N GLY A 142 1.83 -6.51 7.56
CA GLY A 142 1.05 -7.36 8.46
C GLY A 142 1.11 -6.96 9.94
N LYS A 143 1.25 -5.67 10.22
CA LYS A 143 1.34 -5.12 11.58
C LYS A 143 -0.04 -4.94 12.20
N TRP A 144 -0.78 -6.06 12.29
CA TRP A 144 -2.19 -6.07 12.65
C TRP A 144 -2.47 -5.52 14.03
N ASP A 145 -1.66 -5.87 15.04
CA ASP A 145 -1.82 -5.36 16.40
C ASP A 145 -1.50 -3.86 16.48
N ASP A 146 -0.50 -3.39 15.74
CA ASP A 146 -0.16 -1.97 15.67
C ASP A 146 -1.31 -1.18 15.04
N ILE A 147 -1.92 -1.68 13.94
CA ILE A 147 -3.11 -1.06 13.32
C ILE A 147 -4.26 -0.93 14.32
N LEU A 148 -4.53 -1.98 15.09
CA LEU A 148 -5.62 -2.00 16.05
C LEU A 148 -5.37 -1.11 17.27
N ALA A 149 -4.11 -0.88 17.62
CA ALA A 149 -3.69 0.01 18.72
C ALA A 149 -3.59 1.48 18.29
N GLU A 150 -3.51 1.78 16.99
CA GLU A 150 -3.33 3.14 16.48
C GLU A 150 -4.56 4.00 16.79
N PRO A 151 -4.38 5.23 17.32
CA PRO A 151 -5.49 6.13 17.61
C PRO A 151 -6.32 6.45 16.35
N MET A 152 -7.64 6.47 16.51
CA MET A 152 -8.56 6.85 15.45
C MET A 152 -8.67 8.38 15.36
N TYR A 153 -8.65 8.91 14.14
CA TYR A 153 -9.05 10.27 13.89
C TYR A 153 -10.55 10.43 14.13
N SER A 154 -10.99 11.56 14.68
CA SER A 154 -12.38 11.78 15.07
C SER A 154 -13.08 12.90 14.28
N ASP A 155 -12.32 13.84 13.73
CA ASP A 155 -12.87 14.96 12.96
C ASP A 155 -13.23 14.48 11.54
N LYS A 156 -14.53 14.24 11.34
CA LYS A 156 -15.08 13.73 10.09
C LYS A 156 -15.13 14.76 8.95
N GLU A 157 -14.97 16.03 9.25
CA GLU A 157 -14.93 17.08 8.23
C GLU A 157 -13.52 17.26 7.67
N VAL A 158 -12.52 17.15 8.53
CA VAL A 158 -11.11 17.34 8.15
C VAL A 158 -10.46 16.05 7.66
N PHE A 159 -10.75 14.91 8.28
CA PHE A 159 -10.12 13.63 8.02
C PHE A 159 -11.07 12.54 7.49
N PRO A 160 -12.01 12.85 6.56
CA PRO A 160 -12.99 11.86 6.12
C PRO A 160 -12.35 10.66 5.39
N ALA A 161 -11.35 10.90 4.53
CA ALA A 161 -10.66 9.84 3.80
C ALA A 161 -9.72 9.05 4.73
N THR A 162 -9.09 9.72 5.69
CA THR A 162 -8.26 9.06 6.72
C THR A 162 -9.09 8.13 7.59
N ILE A 163 -10.25 8.59 8.08
CA ILE A 163 -11.16 7.78 8.90
C ILE A 163 -11.66 6.55 8.12
N ALA A 164 -12.06 6.74 6.86
CA ALA A 164 -12.44 5.61 6.00
C ALA A 164 -11.27 4.62 5.84
N THR A 165 -10.06 5.11 5.56
CA THR A 165 -8.85 4.26 5.44
C THR A 165 -8.53 3.53 6.75
N GLN A 166 -8.73 4.16 7.91
CA GLN A 166 -8.55 3.51 9.21
C GLN A 166 -9.53 2.35 9.41
N HIS A 167 -10.82 2.53 9.10
CA HIS A 167 -11.80 1.45 9.17
C HIS A 167 -11.46 0.31 8.20
N TYR A 168 -11.02 0.63 6.98
CA TYR A 168 -10.50 -0.36 6.04
C TYR A 168 -9.31 -1.14 6.64
N ALA A 169 -8.30 -0.45 7.16
CA ALA A 169 -7.11 -1.05 7.73
C ALA A 169 -7.43 -1.98 8.92
N ARG A 170 -8.32 -1.54 9.81
CA ARG A 170 -8.81 -2.32 10.96
C ARG A 170 -9.61 -3.54 10.52
N GLY A 171 -10.48 -3.38 9.50
CA GLY A 171 -11.23 -4.47 8.92
C GLY A 171 -10.31 -5.57 8.34
N VAL A 172 -9.30 -5.18 7.56
CA VAL A 172 -8.26 -6.10 7.03
C VAL A 172 -7.47 -6.76 8.18
N ALA A 173 -7.11 -6.00 9.22
CA ALA A 173 -6.39 -6.54 10.38
C ALA A 173 -7.23 -7.60 11.11
N TYR A 174 -8.50 -7.32 11.39
CA TYR A 174 -9.40 -8.29 12.01
C TYR A 174 -9.64 -9.52 11.13
N ALA A 175 -9.87 -9.35 9.82
CA ALA A 175 -10.01 -10.47 8.89
C ALA A 175 -8.76 -11.35 8.89
N SER A 176 -7.56 -10.76 8.80
CA SER A 176 -6.29 -11.49 8.85
C SER A 176 -6.07 -12.25 10.16
N LYS A 177 -6.61 -11.75 11.28
CA LYS A 177 -6.59 -12.40 12.59
C LYS A 177 -7.70 -13.47 12.76
N GLY A 178 -8.56 -13.69 11.75
CA GLY A 178 -9.68 -14.63 11.82
C GLY A 178 -10.90 -14.11 12.60
N MET A 179 -10.94 -12.85 12.95
CA MET A 179 -11.99 -12.17 13.72
C MET A 179 -13.03 -11.58 12.74
N VAL A 180 -13.77 -12.47 12.06
CA VAL A 180 -14.69 -12.11 10.96
C VAL A 180 -15.77 -11.14 11.40
N ARG A 181 -16.35 -11.30 12.59
CA ARG A 181 -17.43 -10.41 13.08
C ARG A 181 -16.94 -8.98 13.31
N GLU A 182 -15.75 -8.85 13.87
CA GLU A 182 -15.11 -7.55 14.09
C GLU A 182 -14.71 -6.90 12.75
N ALA A 183 -14.28 -7.70 11.78
CA ALA A 183 -13.99 -7.22 10.43
C ALA A 183 -15.26 -6.71 9.73
N GLU A 184 -16.38 -7.42 9.82
CA GLU A 184 -17.70 -7.01 9.31
C GLU A 184 -18.19 -5.71 10.00
N ALA A 185 -17.94 -5.57 11.29
CA ALA A 185 -18.28 -4.33 12.01
C ALA A 185 -17.46 -3.13 11.51
N GLU A 186 -16.16 -3.30 11.29
CA GLU A 186 -15.31 -2.26 10.69
C GLU A 186 -15.71 -1.96 9.24
N GLN A 187 -16.11 -2.97 8.47
CA GLN A 187 -16.63 -2.77 7.11
C GLN A 187 -17.92 -1.95 7.10
N ALA A 188 -18.83 -2.19 8.05
CA ALA A 188 -20.03 -1.37 8.19
C ALA A 188 -19.70 0.10 8.50
N LEU A 189 -18.70 0.34 9.36
CA LEU A 189 -18.21 1.69 9.67
C LEU A 189 -17.50 2.34 8.47
N PHE A 190 -16.73 1.56 7.72
CA PHE A 190 -16.12 1.99 6.46
C PHE A 190 -17.20 2.43 5.46
N ASN A 191 -18.21 1.60 5.23
CA ASN A 191 -19.32 1.92 4.32
C ASN A 191 -20.13 3.14 4.78
N GLU A 192 -20.24 3.39 6.07
CA GLU A 192 -20.85 4.60 6.59
C GLU A 192 -19.95 5.83 6.38
N ALA A 193 -18.63 5.68 6.55
CA ALA A 193 -17.67 6.75 6.29
C ALA A 193 -17.67 7.19 4.82
N LEU A 194 -17.90 6.26 3.86
CA LEU A 194 -18.00 6.59 2.44
C LEU A 194 -19.18 7.50 2.09
N LYS A 195 -20.21 7.61 2.95
CA LYS A 195 -21.36 8.50 2.75
C LYS A 195 -21.09 9.94 3.20
N ASN A 196 -19.92 10.20 3.77
CA ASN A 196 -19.58 11.52 4.27
C ASN A 196 -19.40 12.51 3.10
N PRO A 197 -20.20 13.59 3.02
CA PRO A 197 -20.10 14.58 1.93
C PRO A 197 -18.74 15.30 1.90
N SER A 198 -18.00 15.34 3.02
CA SER A 198 -16.66 15.93 3.07
C SER A 198 -15.60 15.12 2.30
N LEU A 199 -15.92 13.93 1.79
CA LEU A 199 -15.08 13.18 0.86
C LEU A 199 -15.06 13.78 -0.55
N GLU A 200 -16.09 14.57 -0.90
CA GLU A 200 -16.18 15.17 -2.23
C GLU A 200 -14.92 16.00 -2.55
N GLY A 201 -14.34 15.75 -3.71
CA GLY A 201 -13.15 16.43 -4.18
C GLY A 201 -11.83 16.04 -3.49
N ARG A 202 -11.85 15.15 -2.47
CA ARG A 202 -10.61 14.65 -1.85
C ARG A 202 -9.83 13.81 -2.83
N VAL A 203 -8.53 14.09 -2.95
CA VAL A 203 -7.65 13.43 -3.92
C VAL A 203 -6.34 12.98 -3.29
N MET A 204 -5.79 11.90 -3.84
CA MET A 204 -4.38 11.56 -3.76
C MET A 204 -3.78 11.78 -5.15
N HIS A 205 -3.06 12.87 -5.34
CA HIS A 205 -2.61 13.34 -6.65
C HIS A 205 -3.79 13.44 -7.64
N ASN A 206 -3.80 12.61 -8.68
CA ASN A 206 -4.80 12.64 -9.76
C ASN A 206 -5.98 11.69 -9.51
N ASN A 207 -6.00 10.96 -8.38
CA ASN A 207 -7.05 10.00 -8.08
C ASN A 207 -7.96 10.55 -6.99
N PHE A 208 -9.27 10.46 -7.20
CA PHE A 208 -10.21 10.69 -6.12
C PHE A 208 -10.02 9.68 -5.01
N MET A 209 -10.11 10.15 -3.76
CA MET A 209 -10.17 9.22 -2.62
C MET A 209 -11.46 8.41 -2.69
N TYR A 210 -12.58 9.07 -2.95
CA TYR A 210 -13.87 8.43 -3.18
C TYR A 210 -14.67 9.16 -4.24
N GLN A 211 -15.35 8.39 -5.09
CA GLN A 211 -16.42 8.83 -5.97
C GLN A 211 -17.43 7.68 -6.13
N ASP A 212 -18.64 8.00 -6.57
CA ASP A 212 -19.64 6.96 -6.85
C ASP A 212 -19.06 5.94 -7.85
N PRO A 213 -19.18 4.62 -7.60
CA PRO A 213 -18.65 3.60 -8.50
C PRO A 213 -19.15 3.70 -9.95
N SER A 214 -20.30 4.32 -10.19
CA SER A 214 -20.82 4.58 -11.54
C SER A 214 -20.08 5.70 -12.29
N GLU A 215 -19.36 6.55 -11.57
CA GLU A 215 -18.58 7.67 -12.12
C GLU A 215 -17.14 7.27 -12.44
N GLY A 216 -16.66 6.18 -11.84
CA GLY A 216 -15.32 5.66 -12.11
C GLY A 216 -14.62 5.07 -10.90
N PRO A 217 -13.36 4.60 -11.10
CA PRO A 217 -12.57 4.03 -10.01
C PRO A 217 -12.06 5.12 -9.07
N SER A 218 -11.98 4.80 -7.78
CA SER A 218 -11.35 5.62 -6.75
C SER A 218 -10.61 4.74 -5.75
N ILE A 219 -9.71 5.33 -4.97
CA ILE A 219 -8.85 4.57 -4.04
C ILE A 219 -9.69 3.80 -3.03
N LEU A 220 -10.69 4.44 -2.41
CA LEU A 220 -11.54 3.77 -1.42
C LEU A 220 -12.47 2.72 -2.04
N ASN A 221 -12.82 2.81 -3.33
CA ASN A 221 -13.54 1.75 -4.04
C ASN A 221 -12.67 0.49 -4.23
N VAL A 222 -11.36 0.67 -4.49
CA VAL A 222 -10.41 -0.45 -4.50
C VAL A 222 -10.31 -1.07 -3.10
N ASN A 223 -10.19 -0.23 -2.06
CA ASN A 223 -10.14 -0.68 -0.67
C ASN A 223 -11.41 -1.45 -0.26
N ALA A 224 -12.58 -1.01 -0.73
CA ALA A 224 -13.85 -1.73 -0.52
C ALA A 224 -13.82 -3.16 -1.08
N SER A 225 -13.34 -3.31 -2.33
CA SER A 225 -13.21 -4.65 -2.95
C SER A 225 -12.18 -5.53 -2.24
N ILE A 226 -11.07 -4.96 -1.77
CA ILE A 226 -10.07 -5.71 -0.99
C ILE A 226 -10.70 -6.19 0.33
N LEU A 227 -11.34 -5.28 1.07
CA LEU A 227 -11.94 -5.58 2.37
C LEU A 227 -13.02 -6.67 2.28
N GLU A 228 -13.94 -6.53 1.32
CA GLU A 228 -14.97 -7.56 1.06
C GLU A 228 -14.33 -8.90 0.69
N GLY A 229 -13.37 -8.89 -0.24
CA GLY A 229 -12.68 -10.10 -0.68
C GLY A 229 -11.93 -10.81 0.45
N GLU A 230 -11.24 -10.08 1.33
CA GLU A 230 -10.49 -10.66 2.45
C GLU A 230 -11.42 -11.17 3.57
N ILE A 231 -12.51 -10.45 3.88
CA ILE A 231 -13.52 -10.91 4.86
C ILE A 231 -14.17 -12.20 4.37
N GLU A 232 -14.63 -12.22 3.11
CA GLU A 232 -15.27 -13.41 2.54
C GLU A 232 -14.29 -14.58 2.46
N TYR A 233 -13.06 -14.35 2.00
CA TYR A 233 -12.03 -15.38 2.01
C TYR A 233 -11.83 -15.97 3.39
N ARG A 234 -11.73 -15.14 4.42
CA ARG A 234 -11.53 -15.62 5.80
C ARG A 234 -12.72 -16.38 6.32
N ARG A 235 -13.94 -15.97 6.00
CA ARG A 235 -15.17 -16.70 6.34
C ARG A 235 -15.13 -18.11 5.76
N GLN A 236 -14.83 -18.25 4.47
CA GLN A 236 -14.73 -19.53 3.78
C GLN A 236 -13.56 -20.38 4.28
N PHE A 237 -12.44 -19.75 4.60
CA PHE A 237 -11.27 -20.43 5.18
C PHE A 237 -11.60 -21.05 6.54
N LEU A 238 -12.35 -20.35 7.39
CA LEU A 238 -12.78 -20.87 8.68
C LEU A 238 -13.85 -21.97 8.54
N ALA A 239 -14.77 -21.87 7.58
CA ALA A 239 -15.73 -22.93 7.25
C ALA A 239 -14.99 -24.20 6.79
N LYS A 240 -14.04 -24.07 5.87
CA LYS A 240 -13.17 -25.18 5.43
C LYS A 240 -12.45 -25.85 6.60
N ALA A 241 -11.87 -25.06 7.51
CA ALA A 241 -11.15 -25.57 8.67
C ALA A 241 -12.06 -26.35 9.65
N LYS A 242 -13.35 -26.03 9.71
CA LYS A 242 -14.36 -26.74 10.50
C LYS A 242 -14.97 -27.94 9.79
N GLY A 243 -14.61 -28.21 8.53
CA GLY A 243 -15.22 -29.25 7.72
C GLY A 243 -16.63 -28.91 7.21
N GLU A 244 -17.01 -27.64 7.24
CA GLU A 244 -18.25 -27.11 6.68
C GLU A 244 -18.12 -26.92 5.15
N SER A 245 -19.25 -26.74 4.48
CA SER A 245 -19.24 -26.37 3.04
C SER A 245 -18.60 -24.99 2.85
N TYR A 246 -17.75 -24.86 1.84
CA TYR A 246 -17.05 -23.61 1.53
C TYR A 246 -16.96 -23.38 0.02
N ASP A 247 -16.91 -22.09 -0.37
CA ASP A 247 -16.68 -21.67 -1.75
C ASP A 247 -15.95 -20.31 -1.75
N PHE A 248 -14.73 -20.28 -2.29
CA PHE A 248 -13.91 -19.06 -2.38
C PHE A 248 -14.25 -18.18 -3.58
N SER A 249 -15.19 -18.57 -4.45
CA SER A 249 -15.46 -17.87 -5.72
C SER A 249 -15.86 -16.41 -5.51
N ALA A 250 -16.69 -16.11 -4.53
CA ALA A 250 -17.10 -14.73 -4.23
C ALA A 250 -15.91 -13.88 -3.78
N ALA A 251 -15.04 -14.40 -2.89
CA ALA A 251 -13.84 -13.72 -2.43
C ALA A 251 -12.89 -13.38 -3.59
N PHE A 252 -12.61 -14.36 -4.45
CA PHE A 252 -11.73 -14.15 -5.60
C PHE A 252 -12.33 -13.19 -6.63
N ASN A 253 -13.66 -13.20 -6.83
CA ASN A 253 -14.32 -12.26 -7.74
C ASN A 253 -14.17 -10.82 -7.24
N GLU A 254 -14.34 -10.56 -5.94
CA GLU A 254 -14.12 -9.23 -5.39
C GLU A 254 -12.65 -8.78 -5.50
N LEU A 255 -11.69 -9.68 -5.25
CA LEU A 255 -10.28 -9.35 -5.42
C LEU A 255 -9.90 -9.10 -6.90
N ARG A 256 -10.48 -9.85 -7.86
CA ARG A 256 -10.30 -9.58 -9.30
C ARG A 256 -10.89 -8.22 -9.68
N ARG A 257 -12.07 -7.89 -9.15
CA ARG A 257 -12.67 -6.56 -9.29
C ARG A 257 -11.76 -5.48 -8.72
N GLY A 258 -11.17 -5.70 -7.53
CA GLY A 258 -10.18 -4.80 -6.94
C GLY A 258 -8.95 -4.60 -7.83
N VAL A 259 -8.45 -5.66 -8.48
CA VAL A 259 -7.38 -5.57 -9.48
C VAL A 259 -7.81 -4.68 -10.66
N GLU A 260 -9.00 -4.92 -11.22
CA GLU A 260 -9.54 -4.14 -12.35
C GLU A 260 -9.69 -2.66 -11.98
N LEU A 261 -10.33 -2.35 -10.85
CA LEU A 261 -10.49 -0.97 -10.37
C LEU A 261 -9.14 -0.29 -10.20
N SER A 262 -8.17 -0.97 -9.62
CA SER A 262 -6.83 -0.42 -9.35
C SER A 262 -6.05 -0.11 -10.63
N LEU A 263 -6.23 -0.91 -11.68
CA LEU A 263 -5.61 -0.68 -13.00
C LEU A 263 -6.25 0.48 -13.78
N ASN A 264 -7.49 0.81 -13.47
CA ASN A 264 -8.22 1.92 -14.08
C ASN A 264 -8.09 3.24 -13.30
N LEU A 265 -7.37 3.26 -12.19
CA LEU A 265 -7.00 4.51 -11.52
C LEU A 265 -6.17 5.39 -12.48
N ALA A 266 -6.33 6.71 -12.37
CA ALA A 266 -5.53 7.64 -13.14
C ALA A 266 -4.04 7.44 -12.85
N TYR A 267 -3.22 7.53 -13.91
CA TYR A 267 -1.77 7.40 -13.77
C TYR A 267 -1.21 8.37 -12.72
N ASN A 268 -0.36 7.85 -11.86
CA ASN A 268 0.24 8.57 -10.75
C ASN A 268 1.57 7.96 -10.33
N GLU A 269 2.49 8.78 -9.87
CA GLU A 269 3.75 8.35 -9.26
C GLU A 269 4.02 9.21 -8.01
N PRO A 270 4.05 8.59 -6.83
CA PRO A 270 3.72 7.20 -6.48
C PRO A 270 2.28 6.81 -6.81
N TRP A 271 2.06 5.52 -7.05
CA TRP A 271 0.72 5.00 -7.32
C TRP A 271 -0.19 5.13 -6.10
N GLY A 272 -1.38 5.74 -6.30
CA GLY A 272 -2.26 6.13 -5.19
C GLY A 272 -2.78 4.98 -4.32
N GLN A 273 -2.87 3.76 -4.88
CA GLN A 273 -3.28 2.56 -4.11
C GLN A 273 -2.18 2.04 -3.18
N MET A 274 -0.94 2.50 -3.30
CA MET A 274 0.23 2.17 -2.48
C MET A 274 0.72 0.71 -2.61
N GLN A 275 -0.15 -0.28 -2.81
CA GLN A 275 0.23 -1.68 -2.98
C GLN A 275 -0.66 -2.39 -4.00
N PRO A 276 -0.09 -3.28 -4.85
CA PRO A 276 -0.87 -4.01 -5.83
C PRO A 276 -1.86 -5.00 -5.22
N VAL A 277 -3.13 -4.94 -5.61
CA VAL A 277 -4.15 -5.94 -5.25
C VAL A 277 -3.76 -7.34 -5.73
N ARG A 278 -2.97 -7.42 -6.81
CA ARG A 278 -2.41 -8.68 -7.33
C ARG A 278 -1.60 -9.46 -6.30
N HIS A 279 -0.92 -8.78 -5.38
CA HIS A 279 -0.17 -9.46 -4.32
C HIS A 279 -1.09 -10.18 -3.33
N ILE A 280 -2.27 -9.63 -3.06
CA ILE A 280 -3.31 -10.25 -2.22
C ILE A 280 -3.95 -11.40 -2.98
N LEU A 281 -4.48 -11.13 -4.17
CA LEU A 281 -5.15 -12.13 -5.00
C LEU A 281 -4.24 -13.34 -5.27
N GLY A 282 -3.01 -13.11 -5.72
CA GLY A 282 -2.06 -14.17 -6.02
C GLY A 282 -1.71 -15.03 -4.80
N ALA A 283 -1.53 -14.42 -3.62
CA ALA A 283 -1.25 -15.15 -2.38
C ALA A 283 -2.40 -16.07 -1.97
N LEU A 284 -3.64 -15.57 -2.05
CA LEU A 284 -4.82 -16.33 -1.65
C LEU A 284 -5.20 -17.41 -2.68
N LEU A 285 -5.01 -17.15 -3.98
CA LEU A 285 -5.13 -18.15 -5.04
C LEU A 285 -4.14 -19.31 -4.83
N LEU A 286 -2.87 -18.97 -4.60
CA LEU A 286 -1.83 -19.98 -4.37
C LEU A 286 -2.09 -20.80 -3.10
N GLU A 287 -2.62 -20.18 -2.03
CA GLU A 287 -3.00 -20.88 -0.80
C GLU A 287 -4.10 -21.92 -1.01
N GLN A 288 -4.99 -21.71 -1.98
CA GLN A 288 -6.04 -22.64 -2.35
C GLN A 288 -5.68 -23.58 -3.52
N GLY A 289 -4.44 -23.53 -4.01
CA GLY A 289 -3.93 -24.41 -5.06
C GLY A 289 -4.28 -23.99 -6.49
N HIS A 290 -4.74 -22.76 -6.71
CA HIS A 290 -4.97 -22.18 -8.06
C HIS A 290 -3.66 -21.67 -8.65
N ILE A 291 -2.69 -22.58 -8.88
CA ILE A 291 -1.30 -22.25 -9.19
C ILE A 291 -1.18 -21.50 -10.51
N GLU A 292 -1.89 -21.96 -11.56
CA GLU A 292 -1.79 -21.38 -12.91
C GLU A 292 -2.30 -19.93 -12.94
N GLU A 293 -3.43 -19.67 -12.28
CA GLU A 293 -3.98 -18.30 -12.19
C GLU A 293 -3.07 -17.40 -11.35
N ALA A 294 -2.57 -17.90 -10.21
CA ALA A 294 -1.63 -17.16 -9.36
C ALA A 294 -0.35 -16.79 -10.14
N GLU A 295 0.21 -17.72 -10.91
CA GLU A 295 1.38 -17.48 -11.75
C GLU A 295 1.10 -16.36 -12.77
N GLN A 296 -0.05 -16.41 -13.45
CA GLN A 296 -0.44 -15.35 -14.39
C GLN A 296 -0.53 -13.99 -13.69
N VAL A 297 -1.17 -13.92 -12.53
CA VAL A 297 -1.31 -12.70 -11.73
C VAL A 297 0.06 -12.09 -11.40
N TYR A 298 1.03 -12.90 -10.97
CA TYR A 298 2.39 -12.41 -10.66
C TYR A 298 3.19 -12.02 -11.90
N ARG A 299 3.04 -12.73 -13.02
CA ARG A 299 3.68 -12.36 -14.28
C ARG A 299 3.20 -11.02 -14.79
N GLU A 300 1.91 -10.72 -14.65
CA GLU A 300 1.34 -9.42 -14.99
C GLU A 300 1.78 -8.33 -14.01
N ASP A 301 1.92 -8.64 -12.73
CA ASP A 301 2.43 -7.73 -11.73
C ASP A 301 3.87 -7.29 -12.03
N ILE A 302 4.77 -8.23 -12.31
CA ILE A 302 6.18 -7.96 -12.62
C ILE A 302 6.34 -7.18 -13.93
N LYS A 303 5.42 -7.32 -14.89
CA LYS A 303 5.43 -6.49 -16.11
C LYS A 303 5.19 -5.02 -15.81
N LEU A 304 4.32 -4.73 -14.83
CA LEU A 304 3.96 -3.37 -14.43
C LEU A 304 4.97 -2.81 -13.42
N TRP A 305 5.32 -3.59 -12.42
CA TRP A 305 6.22 -3.23 -11.32
C TRP A 305 7.49 -4.10 -11.38
N LYS A 306 8.41 -3.70 -12.25
CA LYS A 306 9.61 -4.50 -12.52
C LYS A 306 10.39 -4.83 -11.26
N ASP A 307 10.87 -6.06 -11.19
CA ASP A 307 11.81 -6.55 -10.19
C ASP A 307 11.40 -6.29 -8.74
N ASN A 308 10.11 -6.04 -8.47
CA ASN A 308 9.64 -5.93 -7.11
C ASN A 308 9.71 -7.28 -6.40
N MET A 309 10.18 -7.27 -5.15
CA MET A 309 10.44 -8.53 -4.44
C MET A 309 9.18 -9.36 -4.18
N TRP A 310 8.00 -8.74 -4.10
CA TRP A 310 6.75 -9.43 -3.80
C TRP A 310 6.25 -10.23 -5.01
N GLY A 311 6.23 -9.62 -6.20
CA GLY A 311 5.89 -10.30 -7.44
C GLY A 311 6.89 -11.44 -7.74
N LEU A 312 8.18 -11.19 -7.51
CA LEU A 312 9.23 -12.22 -7.66
C LEU A 312 9.04 -13.38 -6.69
N LEU A 313 8.71 -13.10 -5.42
CA LEU A 313 8.39 -14.13 -4.45
C LEU A 313 7.18 -14.96 -4.90
N GLY A 314 6.10 -14.30 -5.33
CA GLY A 314 4.89 -14.98 -5.78
C GLY A 314 5.16 -15.88 -6.99
N LEU A 315 5.86 -15.37 -7.99
CA LEU A 315 6.24 -16.17 -9.16
C LEU A 315 7.14 -17.35 -8.77
N LYS A 316 8.14 -17.13 -7.90
CA LYS A 316 8.99 -18.19 -7.37
C LYS A 316 8.17 -19.31 -6.72
N LEU A 317 7.23 -18.96 -5.85
CA LEU A 317 6.36 -19.94 -5.16
C LEU A 317 5.46 -20.72 -6.14
N CYS A 318 4.96 -20.08 -7.20
CA CYS A 318 4.20 -20.77 -8.25
C CYS A 318 5.07 -21.76 -9.02
N LEU A 319 6.28 -21.34 -9.39
CA LEU A 319 7.25 -22.19 -10.11
C LEU A 319 7.68 -23.38 -9.26
N GLU A 320 7.88 -23.20 -7.94
CA GLU A 320 8.14 -24.28 -7.00
C GLU A 320 6.96 -25.26 -6.92
N ALA A 321 5.73 -24.73 -6.78
CA ALA A 321 4.53 -25.56 -6.64
C ALA A 321 4.21 -26.41 -7.88
N ARG A 322 4.58 -25.96 -9.09
CA ARG A 322 4.44 -26.75 -10.33
C ARG A 322 5.68 -27.55 -10.72
N GLU A 323 6.69 -27.58 -9.86
CA GLU A 323 7.96 -28.30 -10.10
C GLU A 323 8.63 -27.88 -11.42
N ASP A 324 8.83 -26.58 -11.62
CA ASP A 324 9.40 -26.05 -12.86
C ASP A 324 10.76 -26.66 -13.19
N LYS A 325 10.92 -27.10 -14.44
CA LYS A 325 12.18 -27.72 -14.97
C LYS A 325 12.78 -26.91 -16.13
N SER A 326 12.25 -25.72 -16.38
CA SER A 326 12.73 -24.89 -17.51
C SER A 326 14.00 -24.09 -17.20
N GLY A 327 14.40 -24.04 -15.91
CA GLY A 327 15.50 -23.19 -15.43
C GLY A 327 15.04 -21.76 -15.14
N GLU A 328 13.73 -21.47 -15.17
CA GLU A 328 13.20 -20.17 -14.80
C GLU A 328 13.19 -19.99 -13.27
N LEU A 329 12.88 -21.05 -12.52
CA LEU A 329 12.88 -21.03 -11.06
C LEU A 329 14.24 -20.56 -10.49
N GLU A 330 15.36 -21.04 -11.03
CA GLU A 330 16.70 -20.64 -10.61
C GLU A 330 16.94 -19.15 -10.85
N LYS A 331 16.53 -18.64 -12.01
CA LYS A 331 16.68 -17.21 -12.37
C LYS A 331 15.84 -16.32 -11.48
N VAL A 332 14.57 -16.65 -11.29
CA VAL A 332 13.64 -15.89 -10.43
C VAL A 332 14.11 -15.95 -8.98
N SER A 333 14.57 -17.11 -8.49
CA SER A 333 15.09 -17.28 -7.13
C SER A 333 16.35 -16.44 -6.88
N ALA A 334 17.27 -16.40 -7.86
CA ALA A 334 18.47 -15.58 -7.76
C ALA A 334 18.13 -14.08 -7.70
N LEU A 335 17.21 -13.63 -8.56
CA LEU A 335 16.76 -12.24 -8.58
C LEU A 335 15.99 -11.88 -7.29
N PHE A 336 15.09 -12.73 -6.82
CA PHE A 336 14.41 -12.54 -5.55
C PHE A 336 15.40 -12.41 -4.38
N LYS A 337 16.40 -13.30 -4.31
CA LYS A 337 17.45 -13.25 -3.28
C LYS A 337 18.24 -11.95 -3.33
N GLU A 338 18.55 -11.45 -4.52
CA GLU A 338 19.22 -10.16 -4.69
C GLU A 338 18.34 -9.01 -4.17
N ARG A 339 17.08 -8.94 -4.64
CA ARG A 339 16.17 -7.86 -4.28
C ARG A 339 15.78 -7.89 -2.80
N SER A 340 15.53 -9.05 -2.24
CA SER A 340 15.18 -9.21 -0.83
C SER A 340 16.35 -9.04 0.15
N SER A 341 17.60 -8.97 -0.34
CA SER A 341 18.78 -8.78 0.51
C SER A 341 18.78 -7.46 1.28
N ARG A 342 17.99 -6.48 0.86
CA ARG A 342 17.85 -5.17 1.48
C ARG A 342 16.61 -5.04 2.38
N ALA A 343 15.73 -6.03 2.31
CA ALA A 343 14.51 -6.05 3.09
C ALA A 343 14.80 -6.28 4.58
N ASP A 344 14.18 -5.52 5.44
CA ASP A 344 14.18 -5.78 6.89
C ASP A 344 13.09 -6.79 7.27
N ILE A 345 12.06 -6.94 6.41
CA ILE A 345 11.07 -8.00 6.51
C ILE A 345 11.01 -8.77 5.19
N VAL A 346 11.49 -10.01 5.20
CA VAL A 346 11.34 -10.94 4.07
C VAL A 346 10.12 -11.84 4.34
N PRO A 347 8.99 -11.65 3.62
CA PRO A 347 7.79 -12.42 3.86
C PRO A 347 7.91 -13.85 3.30
N ALA A 348 7.15 -14.78 3.89
CA ALA A 348 7.00 -16.13 3.35
C ALA A 348 5.97 -16.20 2.19
N LYS A 349 5.07 -15.23 2.10
CA LYS A 349 4.01 -15.09 1.09
C LYS A 349 3.89 -13.62 0.67
N THR A 350 3.23 -13.34 -0.44
CA THR A 350 3.13 -11.99 -1.00
C THR A 350 2.08 -11.11 -0.32
N CYS A 351 1.27 -11.67 0.55
CA CYS A 351 0.39 -10.97 1.48
C CYS A 351 0.48 -11.61 2.86
N PHE A 352 0.53 -10.78 3.93
CA PHE A 352 0.42 -11.23 5.30
C PHE A 352 -1.00 -11.71 5.66
N CYS A 353 -2.00 -11.36 4.88
CA CYS A 353 -3.35 -11.89 4.94
C CYS A 353 -3.43 -13.42 4.70
N ALA A 354 -2.48 -13.99 3.94
CA ALA A 354 -2.38 -15.41 3.63
C ALA A 354 -1.57 -16.22 4.66
N GLN A 355 -1.09 -15.62 5.74
CA GLN A 355 -0.44 -16.37 6.82
C GLN A 355 -1.50 -17.14 7.61
N ALA A 356 -1.32 -18.45 7.69
CA ALA A 356 -2.21 -19.32 8.48
C ALA A 356 -2.32 -18.79 9.91
N VAL A 357 -3.55 -18.61 10.39
CA VAL A 357 -3.79 -18.39 11.81
C VAL A 357 -3.20 -19.59 12.56
N SER A 358 -2.19 -19.35 13.37
CA SER A 358 -1.67 -20.38 14.25
C SER A 358 -2.75 -20.68 15.28
N TYR A 359 -3.45 -21.80 15.13
CA TYR A 359 -4.54 -22.25 16.03
C TYR A 359 -4.06 -22.65 17.42
N THR A 360 -2.98 -22.07 17.94
CA THR A 360 -2.45 -22.41 19.26
C THR A 360 -3.34 -21.97 20.44
N HIS A 361 -4.49 -21.32 20.20
CA HIS A 361 -5.38 -20.85 21.26
C HIS A 361 -6.86 -21.29 21.16
N LEU A 362 -7.21 -22.21 20.26
CA LEU A 362 -8.51 -22.84 20.25
C LEU A 362 -8.46 -24.22 20.95
N THR A 363 -8.07 -24.25 22.21
CA THR A 363 -8.53 -25.32 23.08
C THR A 363 -10.00 -25.02 23.38
N LEU A 364 -10.88 -25.73 22.70
CA LEU A 364 -12.27 -25.84 23.12
C LEU A 364 -12.30 -26.26 24.61
N PRO A 365 -13.05 -25.57 25.47
CA PRO A 365 -13.28 -26.08 26.80
C PRO A 365 -13.98 -27.43 26.65
N THR A 366 -13.29 -28.52 26.97
CA THR A 366 -13.90 -29.82 27.18
C THR A 366 -14.81 -29.67 28.37
N ASN A 367 -16.12 -29.48 28.13
CA ASN A 367 -17.13 -29.70 29.13
C ASN A 367 -17.11 -31.19 29.48
N VAL A 368 -16.42 -31.52 30.55
CA VAL A 368 -16.65 -32.76 31.23
C VAL A 368 -17.91 -32.55 32.07
N ALA A 369 -19.01 -33.08 31.61
CA ALA A 369 -20.18 -33.32 32.44
C ALA A 369 -19.88 -34.50 33.37
N VAL A 370 -20.06 -34.30 34.65
CA VAL A 370 -20.56 -35.31 35.59
C VAL A 370 -21.62 -34.64 36.43
#